data_50674d188aa7a4f6ead0cfd7afcc0ac4
#
_entry.id   50674d188aa7a4f6ead0cfd7afcc0ac4
#
_cell.length_a   1.000
_cell.length_b   1.000
_cell.length_c   1.000
_cell.angle_alpha   90.00
_cell.angle_beta   90.00
_cell.angle_gamma   90.00
#
_symmetry.space_group_name_H-M   'P 1'
#
loop_
_entity.id
_entity.type
_entity.pdbx_description
1 polymer ?
#
loop_
_entity_poly.entity_id
_entity_poly.type
_entity_poly.pdbx_seq_one_letter_code
_entity_poly.pdbx_strand_id
1 'polypeptide(L)'
;MAEYQTAGKGQRGNSWESEYGKNLTFSTVFYPQTIAPASQFILSMAVASAIRTALAHYVHADCLQIKWPNDIYWKDKKIAGILIENDLTGSQISQSIIGIGININQEEFHSSAPNPVSLRQITKKETDRMEVLNSVLEHIINLYSRIENRETDIITKIQEYYLKAQYRKEGYHPYCDAKGEFTAKLIRVEPDGHLILKDKNGSLRTVSYTH
;
A
#
# COMPACT_ATOMS: atom_id res chain seq x y z
N MET A 1 -2.61 -6.77 16.69
CA MET A 1 -1.80 -7.73 15.92
C MET A 1 -2.35 -9.14 16.13
N ALA A 2 -2.34 -9.97 15.09
CA ALA A 2 -2.74 -11.37 15.16
C ALA A 2 -1.55 -12.26 14.76
N GLU A 3 -1.35 -13.35 15.50
CA GLU A 3 -0.31 -14.34 15.17
C GLU A 3 -0.74 -15.26 14.03
N TYR A 4 -2.05 -15.41 13.84
CA TYR A 4 -2.65 -16.22 12.78
C TYR A 4 -4.03 -15.66 12.39
N GLN A 5 -4.39 -15.79 11.13
CA GLN A 5 -5.72 -15.46 10.62
C GLN A 5 -6.30 -16.66 9.87
N THR A 6 -7.46 -17.13 10.28
CA THR A 6 -8.19 -18.22 9.59
C THR A 6 -8.92 -17.73 8.33
N ALA A 7 -9.22 -16.43 8.26
CA ALA A 7 -9.92 -15.80 7.16
C ALA A 7 -9.38 -14.38 6.92
N GLY A 8 -8.07 -14.27 6.64
CA GLY A 8 -7.43 -12.99 6.33
C GLY A 8 -8.04 -12.37 5.08
N LYS A 9 -8.48 -11.12 5.17
CA LYS A 9 -9.12 -10.39 4.07
C LYS A 9 -8.10 -9.54 3.31
N GLY A 10 -8.21 -9.57 1.99
CA GLY A 10 -7.58 -8.62 1.08
C GLY A 10 -8.62 -7.79 0.35
N GLN A 11 -8.18 -6.91 -0.54
CA GLN A 11 -9.10 -6.12 -1.39
C GLN A 11 -9.91 -7.00 -2.35
N ARG A 12 -11.13 -6.60 -2.65
CA ARG A 12 -12.02 -7.22 -3.66
C ARG A 12 -12.26 -8.72 -3.42
N GLY A 13 -12.40 -9.13 -2.17
CA GLY A 13 -12.66 -10.54 -1.84
C GLY A 13 -11.47 -11.47 -1.94
N ASN A 14 -10.26 -10.94 -2.19
CA ASN A 14 -9.04 -11.73 -2.09
C ASN A 14 -8.77 -12.12 -0.64
N SER A 15 -8.08 -13.24 -0.42
CA SER A 15 -7.60 -13.67 0.87
C SER A 15 -6.16 -13.20 1.12
N TRP A 16 -5.83 -13.06 2.40
CA TRP A 16 -4.46 -12.88 2.86
C TRP A 16 -3.99 -14.16 3.55
N GLU A 17 -2.92 -14.77 3.04
CA GLU A 17 -2.27 -15.92 3.64
C GLU A 17 -1.22 -15.49 4.66
N SER A 18 -1.21 -16.12 5.83
CA SER A 18 -0.19 -15.91 6.84
C SER A 18 0.04 -17.17 7.65
N GLU A 19 1.26 -17.68 7.66
CA GLU A 19 1.68 -18.78 8.53
C GLU A 19 1.78 -18.30 9.99
N TYR A 20 1.42 -19.17 10.94
CA TYR A 20 1.43 -18.87 12.37
C TYR A 20 2.78 -18.32 12.84
N GLY A 21 2.77 -17.13 13.43
CA GLY A 21 3.96 -16.52 14.02
C GLY A 21 5.05 -16.08 13.01
N LYS A 22 4.82 -16.15 11.69
CA LYS A 22 5.86 -15.85 10.69
C LYS A 22 5.78 -14.44 10.11
N ASN A 23 4.59 -13.87 10.01
CA ASN A 23 4.35 -12.59 9.35
C ASN A 23 3.82 -11.54 10.34
N LEU A 24 3.71 -10.32 9.88
CA LEU A 24 2.97 -9.28 10.56
C LEU A 24 1.59 -9.15 9.94
N THR A 25 0.56 -9.35 10.78
CA THR A 25 -0.84 -9.05 10.47
C THR A 25 -1.41 -8.23 11.61
N PHE A 26 -1.72 -6.97 11.34
CA PHE A 26 -2.23 -6.07 12.35
C PHE A 26 -3.16 -5.02 11.75
N SER A 27 -3.95 -4.40 12.60
CA SER A 27 -4.77 -3.24 12.23
C SER A 27 -4.51 -2.10 13.21
N THR A 28 -4.62 -0.89 12.70
CA THR A 28 -4.65 0.35 13.49
C THR A 28 -5.87 1.16 13.09
N VAL A 29 -6.36 1.99 14.00
CA VAL A 29 -7.50 2.87 13.76
C VAL A 29 -7.04 4.31 13.91
N PHE A 30 -7.39 5.14 12.93
CA PHE A 30 -7.20 6.58 12.97
C PHE A 30 -8.54 7.31 12.90
N TYR A 31 -8.56 8.53 13.43
CA TYR A 31 -9.72 9.41 13.45
C TYR A 31 -9.37 10.72 12.73
N PRO A 32 -9.34 10.73 11.39
CA PRO A 32 -8.91 11.89 10.62
C PRO A 32 -9.84 13.09 10.83
N GLN A 33 -9.27 14.23 11.22
CA GLN A 33 -10.03 15.49 11.40
C GLN A 33 -9.80 16.44 10.24
N THR A 34 -8.70 16.29 9.52
CA THR A 34 -8.28 17.25 8.47
C THR A 34 -8.43 16.71 7.06
N ILE A 35 -8.73 15.41 6.91
CA ILE A 35 -8.83 14.73 5.61
C ILE A 35 -10.29 14.69 5.18
N ALA A 36 -10.61 15.35 4.07
CA ALA A 36 -11.93 15.26 3.46
C ALA A 36 -12.13 13.88 2.77
N PRO A 37 -13.36 13.32 2.72
CA PRO A 37 -13.65 12.08 2.02
C PRO A 37 -13.17 12.05 0.56
N ALA A 38 -13.29 13.17 -0.16
CA ALA A 38 -12.80 13.31 -1.53
C ALA A 38 -11.27 13.22 -1.66
N SER A 39 -10.53 13.30 -0.55
CA SER A 39 -9.06 13.23 -0.51
C SER A 39 -8.58 12.05 0.35
N GLN A 40 -9.45 11.09 0.65
CA GLN A 40 -9.16 9.98 1.55
C GLN A 40 -7.96 9.12 1.13
N PHE A 41 -7.62 9.10 -0.16
CA PHE A 41 -6.53 8.28 -0.66
C PHE A 41 -5.15 8.75 -0.17
N ILE A 42 -5.04 9.96 0.40
CA ILE A 42 -3.80 10.43 1.02
C ILE A 42 -3.37 9.53 2.19
N LEU A 43 -4.30 8.90 2.92
CA LEU A 43 -3.98 7.91 3.95
C LEU A 43 -3.32 6.68 3.34
N SER A 44 -3.85 6.17 2.22
CA SER A 44 -3.26 5.05 1.49
C SER A 44 -1.84 5.38 1.02
N MET A 45 -1.63 6.59 0.48
CA MET A 45 -0.31 7.05 0.06
C MET A 45 0.66 7.16 1.24
N ALA A 46 0.22 7.71 2.37
CA ALA A 46 1.05 7.86 3.56
C ALA A 46 1.44 6.50 4.15
N VAL A 47 0.48 5.59 4.31
CA VAL A 47 0.71 4.23 4.86
C VAL A 47 1.63 3.41 3.95
N ALA A 48 1.38 3.41 2.64
CA ALA A 48 2.23 2.71 1.69
C ALA A 48 3.66 3.25 1.69
N SER A 49 3.81 4.57 1.75
CA SER A 49 5.13 5.25 1.84
C SER A 49 5.85 4.89 3.14
N ALA A 50 5.14 4.85 4.27
CA ALA A 50 5.68 4.47 5.57
C ALA A 50 6.19 3.03 5.57
N ILE A 51 5.38 2.08 5.08
CA ILE A 51 5.76 0.66 4.99
C ILE A 51 6.98 0.49 4.08
N ARG A 52 6.99 1.14 2.90
CA ARG A 52 8.13 1.10 1.99
C ARG A 52 9.40 1.63 2.66
N THR A 53 9.30 2.74 3.39
CA THR A 53 10.43 3.35 4.10
C THR A 53 10.97 2.42 5.20
N ALA A 54 10.11 1.83 6.00
CA ALA A 54 10.50 0.86 7.04
C ALA A 54 11.18 -0.37 6.44
N LEU A 55 10.64 -0.95 5.35
CA LEU A 55 11.22 -2.12 4.69
C LEU A 55 12.56 -1.81 4.01
N ALA A 56 12.83 -0.56 3.65
CA ALA A 56 14.11 -0.15 3.06
C ALA A 56 15.31 -0.28 4.04
N HIS A 57 15.08 -0.48 5.32
CA HIS A 57 16.12 -0.83 6.29
C HIS A 57 16.61 -2.28 6.16
N TYR A 58 15.81 -3.15 5.55
CA TYR A 58 16.10 -4.59 5.44
C TYR A 58 16.50 -5.01 4.03
N VAL A 59 16.05 -4.30 3.00
CA VAL A 59 16.31 -4.62 1.60
C VAL A 59 16.57 -3.35 0.78
N HIS A 60 17.17 -3.49 -0.38
CA HIS A 60 17.54 -2.34 -1.22
C HIS A 60 16.31 -1.51 -1.60
N ALA A 61 16.33 -0.22 -1.31
CA ALA A 61 15.20 0.70 -1.51
C ALA A 61 14.73 0.77 -2.98
N ASP A 62 15.66 0.66 -3.95
CA ASP A 62 15.33 0.71 -5.38
C ASP A 62 14.57 -0.52 -5.86
N CYS A 63 14.63 -1.62 -5.09
CA CYS A 63 13.85 -2.83 -5.36
C CYS A 63 12.45 -2.79 -4.74
N LEU A 64 12.17 -1.82 -3.88
CA LEU A 64 10.87 -1.65 -3.23
C LEU A 64 10.03 -0.62 -3.98
N GLN A 65 8.86 -1.03 -4.43
CA GLN A 65 7.94 -0.20 -5.20
C GLN A 65 6.53 -0.32 -4.63
N ILE A 66 5.75 0.74 -4.80
CA ILE A 66 4.34 0.77 -4.40
C ILE A 66 3.50 0.41 -5.63
N LYS A 67 2.80 -0.69 -5.59
CA LYS A 67 1.85 -1.05 -6.64
C LYS A 67 0.46 -0.57 -6.26
N TRP A 68 -0.01 0.44 -6.98
CA TRP A 68 -1.38 0.94 -6.83
C TRP A 68 -2.40 -0.21 -6.92
N PRO A 69 -3.45 -0.20 -6.08
CA PRO A 69 -3.76 0.86 -5.10
C PRO A 69 -3.10 0.67 -3.72
N ASN A 70 -2.66 -0.53 -3.34
CA ASN A 70 -2.51 -0.88 -1.93
C ASN A 70 -1.43 -1.95 -1.62
N ASP A 71 -0.54 -2.22 -2.55
CA ASP A 71 0.48 -3.27 -2.38
C ASP A 71 1.89 -2.70 -2.35
N ILE A 72 2.78 -3.34 -1.59
CA ILE A 72 4.22 -3.10 -1.66
C ILE A 72 4.85 -4.29 -2.37
N TYR A 73 5.64 -4.00 -3.37
CA TYR A 73 6.36 -4.98 -4.16
C TYR A 73 7.87 -4.86 -3.93
N TRP A 74 8.52 -6.00 -3.86
CA TRP A 74 9.96 -6.13 -4.02
C TRP A 74 10.22 -6.72 -5.41
N LYS A 75 10.76 -5.88 -6.32
CA LYS A 75 10.79 -6.18 -7.76
C LYS A 75 9.36 -6.50 -8.26
N ASP A 76 9.15 -7.70 -8.81
CA ASP A 76 7.84 -8.13 -9.32
C ASP A 76 7.04 -9.00 -8.33
N LYS A 77 7.42 -9.00 -7.04
CA LYS A 77 6.81 -9.87 -6.01
C LYS A 77 6.21 -9.05 -4.87
N LYS A 78 5.02 -9.45 -4.44
CA LYS A 78 4.28 -8.80 -3.37
C LYS A 78 4.87 -9.16 -1.99
N ILE A 79 5.35 -8.16 -1.25
CA ILE A 79 5.86 -8.30 0.11
C ILE A 79 4.87 -7.84 1.16
N ALA A 80 4.02 -6.86 0.86
CA ALA A 80 3.00 -6.36 1.79
C ALA A 80 1.72 -5.96 1.06
N GLY A 81 0.61 -5.99 1.80
CA GLY A 81 -0.69 -5.52 1.36
C GLY A 81 -1.35 -4.64 2.44
N ILE A 82 -2.15 -3.69 2.00
CA ILE A 82 -2.85 -2.71 2.84
C ILE A 82 -4.33 -2.77 2.53
N LEU A 83 -5.19 -2.74 3.54
CA LEU A 83 -6.62 -2.61 3.39
C LEU A 83 -7.10 -1.47 4.28
N ILE A 84 -7.64 -0.42 3.69
CA ILE A 84 -8.18 0.73 4.42
C ILE A 84 -9.69 0.77 4.21
N GLU A 85 -10.42 0.74 5.32
CA GLU A 85 -11.86 0.86 5.37
C GLU A 85 -12.20 2.15 6.14
N ASN A 86 -12.91 3.06 5.48
CA ASN A 86 -13.29 4.35 6.05
C ASN A 86 -14.78 4.38 6.38
N ASP A 87 -15.11 4.69 7.63
CA ASP A 87 -16.48 4.98 8.03
C ASP A 87 -16.76 6.47 7.88
N LEU A 88 -17.91 6.80 7.31
CA LEU A 88 -18.33 8.17 7.09
C LEU A 88 -19.48 8.55 8.02
N THR A 89 -19.42 9.74 8.59
CA THR A 89 -20.54 10.35 9.32
C THR A 89 -20.80 11.73 8.71
N GLY A 90 -21.91 11.84 7.99
CA GLY A 90 -22.19 13.03 7.19
C GLY A 90 -21.14 13.23 6.10
N SER A 91 -20.47 14.36 6.12
CA SER A 91 -19.42 14.72 5.15
C SER A 91 -18.00 14.52 5.67
N GLN A 92 -17.81 13.76 6.75
CA GLN A 92 -16.52 13.57 7.40
C GLN A 92 -16.18 12.09 7.50
N ILE A 93 -14.89 11.77 7.52
CA ILE A 93 -14.39 10.43 7.88
C ILE A 93 -14.42 10.34 9.41
N SER A 94 -15.31 9.50 9.94
CA SER A 94 -15.41 9.29 11.39
C SER A 94 -14.27 8.42 11.93
N GLN A 95 -13.87 7.42 11.17
CA GLN A 95 -12.69 6.59 11.44
C GLN A 95 -12.16 5.93 10.19
N SER A 96 -10.89 5.56 10.23
CA SER A 96 -10.20 4.78 9.20
C SER A 96 -9.57 3.56 9.85
N ILE A 97 -10.02 2.37 9.49
CA ILE A 97 -9.46 1.10 9.93
C ILE A 97 -8.42 0.67 8.88
N ILE A 98 -7.17 0.56 9.29
CA ILE A 98 -6.05 0.25 8.41
C ILE A 98 -5.52 -1.13 8.75
N GLY A 99 -5.87 -2.13 7.94
CA GLY A 99 -5.32 -3.47 7.99
C GLY A 99 -4.03 -3.55 7.18
N ILE A 100 -2.99 -4.15 7.77
CA ILE A 100 -1.67 -4.29 7.16
C ILE A 100 -1.19 -5.73 7.32
N GLY A 101 -0.81 -6.34 6.18
CA GLY A 101 -0.13 -7.62 6.14
C GLY A 101 1.27 -7.45 5.54
N ILE A 102 2.32 -7.93 6.22
CA ILE A 102 3.70 -7.90 5.74
C ILE A 102 4.30 -9.29 5.87
N ASN A 103 4.81 -9.83 4.78
CA ASN A 103 5.48 -11.12 4.76
C ASN A 103 6.90 -10.98 5.31
N ILE A 104 7.16 -11.53 6.49
CA ILE A 104 8.44 -11.39 7.19
C ILE A 104 9.27 -12.68 7.09
N ASN A 105 8.86 -13.73 7.79
CA ASN A 105 9.65 -14.96 7.96
C ASN A 105 9.04 -16.20 7.29
N GLN A 106 7.89 -16.07 6.61
CA GLN A 106 7.28 -17.18 5.89
C GLN A 106 8.15 -17.59 4.70
N GLU A 107 8.43 -18.89 4.57
CA GLU A 107 9.31 -19.41 3.50
C GLU A 107 8.51 -20.01 2.35
N GLU A 108 7.33 -20.58 2.61
CA GLU A 108 6.48 -21.20 1.61
C GLU A 108 5.09 -20.53 1.58
N PHE A 109 4.56 -20.32 0.39
CA PHE A 109 3.23 -19.76 0.17
C PHE A 109 2.40 -20.77 -0.62
N HIS A 110 1.19 -21.06 -0.14
CA HIS A 110 0.32 -22.11 -0.67
C HIS A 110 -0.97 -21.57 -1.29
N SER A 111 -1.27 -20.28 -1.10
CA SER A 111 -2.46 -19.64 -1.68
C SER A 111 -2.30 -19.40 -3.17
N SER A 112 -3.41 -19.09 -3.83
CA SER A 112 -3.44 -18.67 -5.23
C SER A 112 -2.95 -17.22 -5.44
N ALA A 113 -2.43 -16.58 -4.38
CA ALA A 113 -1.88 -15.23 -4.51
C ALA A 113 -0.73 -15.20 -5.52
N PRO A 114 -0.76 -14.34 -6.52
CA PRO A 114 0.31 -14.29 -7.49
C PRO A 114 1.59 -13.74 -6.82
N ASN A 115 2.70 -14.43 -7.03
CA ASN A 115 4.05 -13.96 -6.72
C ASN A 115 4.30 -13.34 -5.32
N PRO A 116 3.90 -13.96 -4.20
CA PRO A 116 4.24 -13.46 -2.87
C PRO A 116 5.76 -13.63 -2.61
N VAL A 117 6.28 -12.79 -1.72
CA VAL A 117 7.66 -12.91 -1.23
C VAL A 117 7.75 -12.39 0.20
N SER A 118 8.66 -12.95 1.01
CA SER A 118 8.95 -12.50 2.37
C SER A 118 10.35 -11.90 2.48
N LEU A 119 10.60 -11.15 3.56
CA LEU A 119 11.95 -10.69 3.90
C LEU A 119 12.91 -11.86 4.04
N ARG A 120 12.49 -12.97 4.68
CA ARG A 120 13.28 -14.20 4.84
C ARG A 120 13.75 -14.77 3.50
N GLN A 121 12.84 -14.82 2.52
CA GLN A 121 13.20 -15.30 1.18
C GLN A 121 14.18 -14.40 0.45
N ILE A 122 14.13 -13.08 0.71
CA ILE A 122 15.03 -12.10 0.10
C ILE A 122 16.39 -12.08 0.77
N THR A 123 16.40 -11.93 2.09
CA THR A 123 17.62 -11.69 2.89
C THR A 123 18.33 -12.98 3.31
N LYS A 124 17.64 -14.13 3.27
CA LYS A 124 18.08 -15.43 3.81
C LYS A 124 18.31 -15.42 5.32
N LYS A 125 17.77 -14.41 6.03
CA LYS A 125 17.91 -14.25 7.48
C LYS A 125 16.53 -14.13 8.11
N GLU A 126 16.40 -14.60 9.34
CA GLU A 126 15.23 -14.32 10.16
C GLU A 126 15.27 -12.85 10.61
N THR A 127 14.09 -12.23 10.63
CA THR A 127 13.92 -10.81 11.00
C THR A 127 12.99 -10.74 12.19
N ASP A 128 13.34 -9.93 13.20
CA ASP A 128 12.45 -9.66 14.32
C ASP A 128 11.22 -8.90 13.84
N ARG A 129 10.05 -9.53 13.97
CA ARG A 129 8.77 -8.96 13.55
C ARG A 129 8.40 -7.70 14.35
N MET A 130 8.81 -7.64 15.62
CA MET A 130 8.49 -6.50 16.48
C MET A 130 9.31 -5.28 16.12
N GLU A 131 10.57 -5.45 15.70
CA GLU A 131 11.38 -4.35 15.17
C GLU A 131 10.75 -3.78 13.89
N VAL A 132 10.31 -4.64 12.97
CA VAL A 132 9.61 -4.20 11.75
C VAL A 132 8.30 -3.47 12.11
N LEU A 133 7.50 -4.02 13.03
CA LEU A 133 6.25 -3.42 13.47
C LEU A 133 6.47 -2.02 14.04
N ASN A 134 7.43 -1.88 14.95
CA ASN A 134 7.74 -0.60 15.58
C ASN A 134 8.18 0.44 14.53
N SER A 135 9.06 0.06 13.61
CA SER A 135 9.50 0.94 12.53
C SER A 135 8.34 1.37 11.62
N VAL A 136 7.47 0.44 11.23
CA VAL A 136 6.29 0.75 10.40
C VAL A 136 5.35 1.70 11.13
N LEU A 137 5.03 1.43 12.39
CA LEU A 137 4.13 2.27 13.20
C LEU A 137 4.71 3.68 13.41
N GLU A 138 6.00 3.80 13.70
CA GLU A 138 6.67 5.09 13.86
C GLU A 138 6.51 5.95 12.59
N HIS A 139 6.80 5.38 11.41
CA HIS A 139 6.67 6.10 10.15
C HIS A 139 5.21 6.46 9.83
N ILE A 140 4.26 5.56 10.09
CA ILE A 140 2.83 5.84 9.86
C ILE A 140 2.35 6.96 10.78
N ILE A 141 2.64 6.88 12.10
CA ILE A 141 2.24 7.87 13.08
C ILE A 141 2.87 9.23 12.77
N ASN A 142 4.14 9.25 12.37
CA ASN A 142 4.83 10.49 11.97
C ASN A 142 4.11 11.17 10.80
N LEU A 143 3.87 10.46 9.69
CA LEU A 143 3.20 11.04 8.53
C LEU A 143 1.76 11.46 8.85
N TYR A 144 1.00 10.64 9.58
CA TYR A 144 -0.36 10.95 9.99
C TYR A 144 -0.42 12.22 10.87
N SER A 145 0.44 12.32 11.88
CA SER A 145 0.50 13.50 12.78
C SER A 145 0.83 14.79 12.00
N ARG A 146 1.72 14.71 11.02
CA ARG A 146 2.07 15.86 10.18
C ARG A 146 0.92 16.29 9.28
N ILE A 147 0.12 15.33 8.77
CA ILE A 147 -1.11 15.63 8.02
C ILE A 147 -2.11 16.34 8.94
N GLU A 148 -2.39 15.76 10.12
CA GLU A 148 -3.36 16.32 11.07
C GLU A 148 -2.94 17.69 11.61
N ASN A 149 -1.64 17.94 11.76
CA ASN A 149 -1.08 19.24 12.12
C ASN A 149 -1.03 20.23 10.95
N ARG A 150 -1.51 19.86 9.77
CA ARG A 150 -1.51 20.67 8.56
C ARG A 150 -0.14 21.25 8.22
N GLU A 151 0.92 20.43 8.40
CA GLU A 151 2.28 20.86 8.07
C GLU A 151 2.35 21.30 6.60
N THR A 152 3.00 22.44 6.36
CA THR A 152 3.15 22.99 5.02
C THR A 152 3.76 21.98 4.06
N ASP A 153 3.15 21.81 2.90
CA ASP A 153 3.58 20.91 1.80
C ASP A 153 3.61 19.43 2.13
N ILE A 154 3.11 18.98 3.30
CA ILE A 154 3.16 17.56 3.66
C ILE A 154 2.41 16.69 2.65
N ILE A 155 1.23 17.13 2.20
CA ILE A 155 0.42 16.40 1.21
C ILE A 155 1.19 16.26 -0.10
N THR A 156 1.76 17.36 -0.61
CA THR A 156 2.56 17.37 -1.84
C THR A 156 3.76 16.45 -1.72
N LYS A 157 4.49 16.50 -0.60
CA LYS A 157 5.66 15.63 -0.35
C LYS A 157 5.28 14.14 -0.35
N ILE A 158 4.15 13.79 0.27
CA ILE A 158 3.66 12.40 0.27
C ILE A 158 3.27 11.97 -1.16
N GLN A 159 2.56 12.80 -1.91
CA GLN A 159 2.17 12.51 -3.29
C GLN A 159 3.38 12.33 -4.21
N GLU A 160 4.37 13.21 -4.12
CA GLU A 160 5.61 13.12 -4.90
C GLU A 160 6.40 11.85 -4.57
N TYR A 161 6.57 11.53 -3.28
CA TYR A 161 7.23 10.31 -2.84
C TYR A 161 6.50 9.06 -3.35
N TYR A 162 5.17 9.03 -3.15
CA TYR A 162 4.32 7.94 -3.58
C TYR A 162 4.42 7.72 -5.11
N LEU A 163 4.30 8.80 -5.89
CA LEU A 163 4.40 8.75 -7.34
C LEU A 163 5.80 8.30 -7.81
N LYS A 164 6.86 8.78 -7.15
CA LYS A 164 8.25 8.37 -7.45
C LYS A 164 8.47 6.88 -7.19
N ALA A 165 7.82 6.33 -6.18
CA ALA A 165 7.96 4.93 -5.77
C ALA A 165 7.03 3.96 -6.51
N GLN A 166 6.23 4.42 -7.47
CA GLN A 166 5.25 3.57 -8.15
C GLN A 166 5.91 2.44 -8.95
N TYR A 167 5.34 1.25 -8.79
CA TYR A 167 5.62 0.10 -9.63
C TYR A 167 5.24 0.40 -11.08
N ARG A 168 6.13 0.08 -12.02
CA ARG A 168 5.93 0.37 -13.46
C ARG A 168 5.69 1.86 -13.75
N LYS A 169 6.35 2.75 -13.00
CA LYS A 169 6.24 4.19 -13.20
C LYS A 169 6.70 4.62 -14.58
N GLU A 170 7.84 4.08 -15.03
CA GLU A 170 8.46 4.46 -16.28
C GLU A 170 8.00 3.55 -17.43
N GLY A 171 7.81 4.16 -18.60
CA GLY A 171 7.49 3.43 -19.81
C GLY A 171 5.99 3.08 -19.95
N TYR A 172 5.72 2.29 -20.99
CA TYR A 172 4.38 1.80 -21.30
C TYR A 172 4.24 0.34 -20.85
N HIS A 173 3.17 0.06 -20.11
CA HIS A 173 2.89 -1.26 -19.55
C HIS A 173 1.47 -1.71 -19.90
N PRO A 174 1.19 -3.03 -19.87
CA PRO A 174 -0.16 -3.54 -20.03
C PRO A 174 -1.01 -3.23 -18.79
N TYR A 175 -2.23 -2.80 -19.02
CA TYR A 175 -3.29 -2.58 -18.05
C TYR A 175 -4.58 -3.23 -18.58
N CYS A 176 -5.52 -3.47 -17.67
CA CYS A 176 -6.86 -3.97 -18.00
C CYS A 176 -7.92 -3.12 -17.29
N ASP A 177 -8.98 -2.77 -18.00
CA ASP A 177 -10.19 -2.15 -17.45
C ASP A 177 -11.44 -2.91 -17.91
N ALA A 178 -12.62 -2.38 -17.63
CA ALA A 178 -13.89 -2.98 -18.05
C ALA A 178 -14.06 -3.13 -19.59
N LYS A 179 -13.25 -2.41 -20.38
CA LYS A 179 -13.26 -2.45 -21.85
C LYS A 179 -12.21 -3.42 -22.42
N GLY A 180 -11.36 -4.01 -21.56
CA GLY A 180 -10.34 -4.97 -21.94
C GLY A 180 -8.90 -4.49 -21.69
N GLU A 181 -7.95 -5.19 -22.31
CA GLU A 181 -6.53 -4.89 -22.18
C GLU A 181 -6.11 -3.68 -23.02
N PHE A 182 -5.22 -2.87 -22.48
CA PHE A 182 -4.62 -1.74 -23.18
C PHE A 182 -3.20 -1.46 -22.69
N THR A 183 -2.43 -0.71 -23.46
CA THR A 183 -1.06 -0.32 -23.10
C THR A 183 -1.02 1.18 -22.79
N ALA A 184 -0.52 1.54 -21.62
CA ALA A 184 -0.43 2.94 -21.18
C ALA A 184 0.77 3.17 -20.25
N LYS A 185 1.07 4.44 -20.01
CA LYS A 185 2.02 4.88 -18.99
C LYS A 185 1.30 5.59 -17.85
N LEU A 186 1.84 5.44 -16.64
CA LEU A 186 1.33 6.11 -15.47
C LEU A 186 1.64 7.61 -15.53
N ILE A 187 0.65 8.45 -15.25
CA ILE A 187 0.81 9.90 -15.17
C ILE A 187 0.76 10.36 -13.72
N ARG A 188 -0.32 10.04 -12.99
CA ARG A 188 -0.52 10.44 -11.59
C ARG A 188 -1.60 9.59 -10.93
N VAL A 189 -1.73 9.74 -9.62
CA VAL A 189 -2.85 9.23 -8.83
C VAL A 189 -3.57 10.45 -8.23
N GLU A 190 -4.87 10.50 -8.40
CA GLU A 190 -5.71 11.60 -7.90
C GLU A 190 -5.93 11.47 -6.37
N PRO A 191 -6.33 12.55 -5.69
CA PRO A 191 -6.59 12.55 -4.25
C PRO A 191 -7.70 11.57 -3.80
N ASP A 192 -8.62 11.25 -4.69
CA ASP A 192 -9.69 10.26 -4.49
C ASP A 192 -9.24 8.82 -4.81
N GLY A 193 -7.99 8.66 -5.27
CA GLY A 193 -7.37 7.38 -5.56
C GLY A 193 -7.47 6.91 -7.01
N HIS A 194 -8.11 7.67 -7.90
CA HIS A 194 -8.12 7.32 -9.31
C HIS A 194 -6.71 7.33 -9.91
N LEU A 195 -6.39 6.27 -10.66
CA LEU A 195 -5.13 6.15 -11.40
C LEU A 195 -5.32 6.77 -12.78
N ILE A 196 -4.51 7.77 -13.13
CA ILE A 196 -4.53 8.42 -14.43
C ILE A 196 -3.39 7.86 -15.29
N LEU A 197 -3.78 7.26 -16.38
CA LEU A 197 -2.92 6.63 -17.37
C LEU A 197 -2.99 7.39 -18.70
N LYS A 198 -1.92 7.37 -19.47
CA LYS A 198 -1.88 7.91 -20.84
C LYS A 198 -1.53 6.79 -21.82
N ASP A 199 -2.43 6.50 -22.74
CA ASP A 199 -2.21 5.49 -23.77
C ASP A 199 -1.23 5.97 -24.88
N LYS A 200 -0.85 5.07 -25.79
CA LYS A 200 0.07 5.38 -26.88
C LYS A 200 -0.46 6.42 -27.87
N ASN A 201 -1.78 6.60 -27.93
CA ASN A 201 -2.43 7.59 -28.79
C ASN A 201 -2.51 8.98 -28.12
N GLY A 202 -2.01 9.10 -26.87
CA GLY A 202 -2.02 10.34 -26.11
C GLY A 202 -3.29 10.57 -25.29
N SER A 203 -4.28 9.67 -25.36
CA SER A 203 -5.56 9.78 -24.62
C SER A 203 -5.36 9.45 -23.15
N LEU A 204 -6.00 10.21 -22.28
CA LEU A 204 -6.01 9.92 -20.84
C LEU A 204 -7.11 8.90 -20.52
N ARG A 205 -6.76 7.95 -19.66
CA ARG A 205 -7.67 6.95 -19.10
C ARG A 205 -7.66 7.03 -17.58
N THR A 206 -8.84 7.02 -16.99
CA THR A 206 -9.03 6.99 -15.54
C THR A 206 -9.41 5.57 -15.14
N VAL A 207 -8.65 4.99 -14.21
CA VAL A 207 -8.92 3.69 -13.62
C VAL A 207 -9.27 3.88 -12.16
N SER A 208 -10.48 3.44 -11.76
CA SER A 208 -10.92 3.45 -10.37
C SER A 208 -10.55 2.14 -9.67
N TYR A 209 -10.16 2.24 -8.40
CA TYR A 209 -10.28 1.09 -7.50
C TYR A 209 -11.65 1.20 -6.82
N THR A 210 -12.51 0.24 -7.03
CA THR A 210 -13.75 0.13 -6.28
C THR A 210 -13.46 -0.66 -5.00
N HIS A 211 -13.91 -0.12 -3.89
CA HIS A 211 -13.94 -0.82 -2.60
C HIS A 211 -14.90 -2.00 -2.65
#